data_f6a4ccc0b93731df1f6097fe6cebdd5d
#
_entry.id   f6a4ccc0b93731df1f6097fe6cebdd5d
#
_cell.length_a   1.000
_cell.length_b   1.000
_cell.length_c   1.000
_cell.angle_alpha   90.00
_cell.angle_beta   90.00
_cell.angle_gamma   90.00
#
_symmetry.space_group_name_H-M   'P 1'
#
loop_
_entity.id
_entity.type
_entity.pdbx_description
1 polymer ?
#
loop_
_entity_poly.entity_id
_entity_poly.type
_entity_poly.pdbx_seq_one_letter_code
_entity_poly.pdbx_strand_id
1 'polypeptide(L)'
;MARLTKKMEKDFTVVHNEFIRDKSLGLTARGLLLTMLSMSDSFSFSIKGLASIVPDGETKVSSALKELERCGYLRRQRIFADMGDFLTWNIL
;
A
#
# COMPACT_ATOMS: atom_id res chain seq x y z
N MET A 1 -21.01 -3.67 20.93
CA MET A 1 -19.77 -3.43 20.20
C MET A 1 -19.44 -4.64 19.33
N ALA A 2 -19.11 -4.39 18.08
CA ALA A 2 -18.74 -5.48 17.19
C ALA A 2 -17.45 -6.12 17.67
N ARG A 3 -17.39 -7.42 17.59
CA ARG A 3 -16.25 -8.19 18.05
C ARG A 3 -15.63 -8.91 16.87
N LEU A 4 -14.38 -8.59 16.58
CA LEU A 4 -13.65 -9.29 15.54
C LEU A 4 -13.22 -10.66 16.07
N THR A 5 -13.57 -11.70 15.33
CA THR A 5 -13.11 -13.04 15.68
C THR A 5 -11.74 -13.25 15.05
N LYS A 6 -10.82 -13.84 15.81
CA LYS A 6 -9.47 -14.11 15.34
C LYS A 6 -9.32 -15.51 14.75
N LYS A 7 -10.40 -16.09 14.28
CA LYS A 7 -10.38 -17.41 13.66
C LYS A 7 -9.98 -17.36 12.20
N MET A 8 -8.92 -16.62 11.90
CA MET A 8 -8.41 -16.52 10.54
C MET A 8 -7.26 -17.51 10.39
N GLU A 9 -7.55 -18.69 9.88
CA GLU A 9 -6.56 -19.74 9.69
C GLU A 9 -5.75 -19.57 8.40
N LYS A 10 -6.28 -18.81 7.46
CA LYS A 10 -5.62 -18.53 6.19
C LYS A 10 -6.18 -17.23 5.63
N ASP A 11 -5.53 -16.72 4.59
CA ASP A 11 -5.96 -15.52 3.89
C ASP A 11 -5.91 -14.31 4.83
N PHE A 12 -4.79 -14.13 5.50
CA PHE A 12 -4.56 -13.01 6.41
C PHE A 12 -3.19 -12.38 6.14
N THR A 13 -3.00 -11.17 6.67
CA THR A 13 -1.76 -10.43 6.53
C THR A 13 -1.19 -10.13 7.91
N VAL A 14 0.09 -10.46 8.13
CA VAL A 14 0.79 -10.16 9.38
C VAL A 14 1.56 -8.86 9.21
N VAL A 15 1.40 -7.94 10.14
CA VAL A 15 1.99 -6.61 10.07
C VAL A 15 2.64 -6.25 11.39
N HIS A 16 3.81 -5.61 11.32
CA HIS A 16 4.49 -5.12 12.52
C HIS A 16 3.71 -3.99 13.18
N ASN A 17 3.60 -4.05 14.49
CA ASN A 17 2.91 -3.00 15.26
C ASN A 17 3.59 -1.63 15.15
N GLU A 18 4.88 -1.58 14.95
CA GLU A 18 5.61 -0.32 14.80
C GLU A 18 5.06 0.51 13.64
N PHE A 19 4.79 -0.14 12.52
CA PHE A 19 4.19 0.53 11.38
C PHE A 19 2.78 1.03 11.70
N ILE A 20 1.95 0.14 12.29
CA ILE A 20 0.55 0.48 12.59
C ILE A 20 0.47 1.66 13.56
N ARG A 21 1.44 1.78 14.48
CA ARG A 21 1.45 2.80 15.53
C ARG A 21 2.32 4.01 15.19
N ASP A 22 2.84 4.10 13.99
CA ASP A 22 3.70 5.20 13.58
C ASP A 22 2.90 6.50 13.51
N LYS A 23 3.22 7.43 14.39
CA LYS A 23 2.49 8.71 14.51
C LYS A 23 2.74 9.64 13.32
N SER A 24 3.75 9.38 12.52
CA SER A 24 4.02 10.19 11.33
C SER A 24 3.17 9.79 10.13
N LEU A 25 2.42 8.67 10.23
CA LEU A 25 1.55 8.20 9.16
C LEU A 25 0.09 8.50 9.45
N GLY A 26 -0.59 9.13 8.47
CA GLY A 26 -2.04 9.28 8.51
C GLY A 26 -2.75 7.96 8.26
N LEU A 27 -4.03 7.93 8.55
CA LEU A 27 -4.84 6.71 8.41
C LEU A 27 -4.92 6.24 6.95
N THR A 28 -5.00 7.17 6.01
CA THR A 28 -5.07 6.82 4.58
C THR A 28 -3.80 6.11 4.13
N ALA A 29 -2.63 6.63 4.52
CA ALA A 29 -1.36 6.01 4.17
C ALA A 29 -1.22 4.64 4.83
N ARG A 30 -1.62 4.50 6.10
CA ARG A 30 -1.61 3.20 6.78
C ARG A 30 -2.49 2.19 6.08
N GLY A 31 -3.72 2.60 5.72
CA GLY A 31 -4.65 1.73 5.01
C GLY A 31 -4.13 1.30 3.66
N LEU A 32 -3.50 2.22 2.93
CA LEU A 32 -2.93 1.90 1.64
C LEU A 32 -1.80 0.88 1.75
N LEU A 33 -0.88 1.07 2.69
CA LEU A 33 0.23 0.13 2.88
C LEU A 33 -0.30 -1.25 3.30
N LEU A 34 -1.30 -1.31 4.15
CA LEU A 34 -1.93 -2.58 4.52
C LEU A 34 -2.53 -3.27 3.30
N THR A 35 -3.17 -2.51 2.43
CA THR A 35 -3.72 -3.04 1.18
C THR A 35 -2.61 -3.61 0.30
N MET A 36 -1.50 -2.87 0.17
CA MET A 36 -0.36 -3.32 -0.64
C MET A 36 0.26 -4.60 -0.07
N LEU A 37 0.40 -4.66 1.26
CA LEU A 37 0.96 -5.86 1.92
C LEU A 37 0.10 -7.10 1.75
N SER A 38 -1.20 -6.92 1.51
CA SER A 38 -2.12 -8.03 1.31
C SER A 38 -2.07 -8.59 -0.11
N MET A 39 -1.43 -7.90 -1.04
CA MET A 39 -1.41 -8.30 -2.45
C MET A 39 -0.30 -9.32 -2.70
N SER A 40 -0.45 -10.08 -3.78
CA SER A 40 0.58 -11.05 -4.18
C SER A 40 1.84 -10.34 -4.68
N ASP A 41 2.97 -11.05 -4.68
CA ASP A 41 4.25 -10.50 -5.14
C ASP A 41 4.22 -10.08 -6.60
N SER A 42 3.30 -10.62 -7.38
CA SER A 42 3.17 -10.28 -8.80
C SER A 42 2.38 -8.99 -9.05
N PHE A 43 1.79 -8.41 -8.00
CA PHE A 43 0.99 -7.21 -8.17
C PHE A 43 1.88 -5.98 -8.39
N SER A 44 1.54 -5.17 -9.40
CA SER A 44 2.27 -3.95 -9.70
C SER A 44 1.66 -2.77 -8.92
N PHE A 45 2.47 -2.12 -8.09
CA PHE A 45 2.03 -1.00 -7.27
C PHE A 45 2.15 0.32 -8.03
N SER A 46 1.30 0.50 -9.03
CA SER A 46 1.16 1.78 -9.73
C SER A 46 -0.01 2.57 -9.14
N ILE A 47 -0.04 3.88 -9.40
CA ILE A 47 -1.16 4.71 -8.94
C ILE A 47 -2.48 4.20 -9.51
N LYS A 48 -2.51 3.92 -10.80
CA LYS A 48 -3.73 3.43 -11.46
C LYS A 48 -4.14 2.06 -10.97
N GLY A 49 -3.17 1.16 -10.80
CA GLY A 49 -3.43 -0.18 -10.30
C GLY A 49 -4.03 -0.15 -8.90
N LEU A 50 -3.45 0.64 -8.01
CA LEU A 50 -3.96 0.77 -6.65
C LEU A 50 -5.33 1.47 -6.61
N ALA A 51 -5.50 2.52 -7.43
CA ALA A 51 -6.76 3.23 -7.47
C ALA A 51 -7.91 2.35 -8.00
N SER A 52 -7.60 1.33 -8.78
CA SER A 52 -8.61 0.41 -9.28
C SER A 52 -9.20 -0.53 -8.23
N ILE A 53 -8.50 -0.70 -7.11
CA ILE A 53 -8.92 -1.64 -6.06
C ILE A 53 -9.38 -0.94 -4.77
N VAL A 54 -9.37 0.38 -4.76
CA VAL A 54 -9.85 1.17 -3.62
C VAL A 54 -10.80 2.26 -4.13
N PRO A 55 -11.74 2.74 -3.31
CA PRO A 55 -12.68 3.76 -3.76
C PRO A 55 -12.13 5.20 -3.70
N ASP A 56 -10.91 5.39 -3.24
CA ASP A 56 -10.38 6.70 -2.87
C ASP A 56 -9.96 7.57 -4.06
N GLY A 57 -9.72 6.97 -5.22
CA GLY A 57 -9.29 7.69 -6.40
C GLY A 57 -7.79 7.93 -6.47
N GLU A 58 -7.32 8.35 -7.65
CA GLU A 58 -5.87 8.44 -7.92
C GLU A 58 -5.19 9.54 -7.10
N THR A 59 -5.87 10.65 -6.84
CA THR A 59 -5.28 11.75 -6.10
C THR A 59 -4.94 11.35 -4.67
N LYS A 60 -5.86 10.70 -3.98
CA LYS A 60 -5.61 10.22 -2.61
C LYS A 60 -4.57 9.12 -2.59
N VAL A 61 -4.62 8.19 -3.54
CA VAL A 61 -3.63 7.14 -3.66
C VAL A 61 -2.24 7.74 -3.87
N SER A 62 -2.11 8.70 -4.77
CA SER A 62 -0.84 9.38 -5.04
C SER A 62 -0.29 10.06 -3.79
N SER A 63 -1.13 10.79 -3.07
CA SER A 63 -0.72 11.48 -1.83
C SER A 63 -0.27 10.50 -0.76
N ALA A 64 -1.00 9.40 -0.61
CA ALA A 64 -0.66 8.37 0.37
C ALA A 64 0.66 7.68 0.02
N LEU A 65 0.90 7.39 -1.26
CA LEU A 65 2.15 6.79 -1.70
C LEU A 65 3.34 7.70 -1.42
N LYS A 66 3.18 9.00 -1.65
CA LYS A 66 4.24 9.98 -1.36
C LYS A 66 4.53 10.07 0.14
N GLU A 67 3.50 10.00 0.96
CA GLU A 67 3.67 10.00 2.41
C GLU A 67 4.43 8.76 2.87
N LEU A 68 4.07 7.59 2.36
CA LEU A 68 4.76 6.33 2.68
C LEU A 68 6.20 6.35 2.21
N GLU A 69 6.47 6.92 1.05
CA GLU A 69 7.83 7.06 0.54
C GLU A 69 8.65 7.98 1.42
N ARG A 70 8.09 9.12 1.82
CA ARG A 70 8.76 10.08 2.70
C ARG A 70 9.10 9.49 4.06
N CYS A 71 8.23 8.62 4.56
CA CYS A 71 8.43 7.97 5.86
C CYS A 71 9.29 6.71 5.79
N GLY A 72 9.76 6.34 4.61
CA GLY A 72 10.71 5.24 4.45
C GLY A 72 10.09 3.86 4.26
N TYR A 73 8.80 3.78 4.02
CA TYR A 73 8.14 2.47 3.82
C TYR A 73 8.13 2.00 2.38
N LEU A 74 8.27 2.93 1.43
CA LEU A 74 8.25 2.62 0.01
C LEU A 74 9.44 3.24 -0.69
N ARG A 75 9.85 2.60 -1.78
CA ARG A 75 10.83 3.13 -2.72
C ARG A 75 10.19 3.22 -4.09
N ARG A 76 10.36 4.37 -4.73
CA ARG A 76 9.89 4.58 -6.09
C ARG A 76 10.83 3.90 -7.07
N GLN A 77 10.25 3.22 -8.05
CA GLN A 77 11.02 2.58 -9.11
C GLN A 77 10.43 2.94 -10.47
N ARG A 78 11.30 3.33 -11.39
CA ARG A 78 10.90 3.60 -12.76
C ARG A 78 11.11 2.34 -13.59
N ILE A 79 10.07 1.93 -14.29
CA ILE A 79 10.14 0.75 -15.14
C ILE A 79 10.10 1.19 -16.60
N PHE A 80 11.10 0.73 -17.38
CA PHE A 80 11.16 0.93 -18.81
C PHE A 80 10.70 -0.36 -19.46
N ALA A 81 9.59 -0.29 -20.18
CA ALA A 81 9.02 -1.44 -20.85
C ALA A 81 8.67 -1.06 -22.29
N ASP A 82 8.42 -2.07 -23.13
CA ASP A 82 8.02 -1.86 -24.52
C ASP A 82 6.76 -1.00 -24.64
N MET A 83 5.94 -0.99 -23.60
CA MET A 83 4.70 -0.22 -23.57
C MET A 83 4.88 1.19 -23.01
N GLY A 84 6.11 1.63 -22.75
CA GLY A 84 6.44 2.94 -22.22
C GLY A 84 6.91 2.92 -20.78
N ASP A 85 7.25 4.10 -20.27
CA ASP A 85 7.73 4.28 -18.90
C ASP A 85 6.57 4.39 -17.94
N PHE A 86 6.73 3.80 -16.75
CA PHE A 86 5.79 4.05 -15.66
C PHE A 86 6.49 3.93 -14.32
N LEU A 87 5.89 4.54 -13.30
CA LEU A 87 6.42 4.50 -11.95
C LEU A 87 5.66 3.46 -11.14
N THR A 88 6.41 2.65 -10.41
CA THR A 88 5.85 1.73 -9.43
C THR A 88 6.50 1.98 -8.08
N TRP A 89 5.92 1.44 -7.03
CA TRP A 89 6.46 1.53 -5.69
C TRP A 89 6.74 0.13 -5.16
N ASN A 90 7.90 -0.02 -4.52
CA ASN A 90 8.26 -1.27 -3.86
C ASN A 90 8.24 -1.07 -2.36
N ILE A 91 7.73 -2.06 -1.64
CA ILE A 91 7.73 -2.04 -0.18
C ILE A 91 9.14 -2.37 0.29
N LEU A 92 9.63 -1.58 1.23
CA LEU A 92 10.96 -1.77 1.81
C LEU A 92 10.94 -2.72 3.01
#